data_241b467044519cf97c5d71cd23bfce2e
#
_entry.id   241b467044519cf97c5d71cd23bfce2e
#
_cell.length_a   1.000
_cell.length_b   1.000
_cell.length_c   1.000
_cell.angle_alpha   90.00
_cell.angle_beta   90.00
_cell.angle_gamma   90.00
#
_symmetry.space_group_name_H-M   'P 1'
#
loop_
_entity.id
_entity.type
_entity.pdbx_description
1 polymer ?
#
loop_
_entity_poly.entity_id
_entity_poly.type
_entity_poly.pdbx_seq_one_letter_code
_entity_poly.pdbx_strand_id
1 'polypeptide(L)'
;MWLFKKPWKDFEAAIRSNIGDVTTAIVILFLIGGISGTWTMSGTVPSLIYYGVKIISPKIFLVTACLICALVSVMIGSSWTTIATIGVALLGIGKALGFSEGMIAGAIISGAYFGDKISPLSDTTVMASSIAGTPLFQHIKYLMFTTVPSFVITLVIFLVLGFLHTGNAPAQISIYTETLASKFNISLWTLTVPVLTGVMIARRMPALTVLGLSILIAAICALILQPHIISEIGENTLEALGVGGQSRAGVMFTGIVKTIYDSVSVNTGVKDVDTLVSSRGMLGMLNTVYLIICAMCFGGCMKASGMLHHLASLLLPMTRNRVGLVGSTVATGVALNGLISDQYLSIILTSDIYKDIYAKRGYESRLLSRAVEDSSTVTSPLFPWSSCGMTQATILSVSTITYLPFCFFNIISPLMSIFIAMTGYRIFRKAD
;
A
#
# COMPACT_ATOMS: atom_id res chain seq x y z
N MET A 1 -31.70 -1.74 -13.88
CA MET A 1 -32.36 -1.82 -15.20
C MET A 1 -33.71 -1.13 -15.22
N TRP A 2 -34.74 -1.65 -14.57
CA TRP A 2 -36.08 -1.09 -14.58
C TRP A 2 -36.16 0.35 -14.03
N LEU A 3 -35.51 0.63 -12.93
CA LEU A 3 -35.49 1.97 -12.30
C LEU A 3 -34.75 3.04 -13.13
N PHE A 4 -33.67 2.66 -13.83
CA PHE A 4 -32.80 3.63 -14.52
C PHE A 4 -33.02 3.67 -16.02
N LYS A 5 -33.96 2.86 -16.59
CA LYS A 5 -34.29 2.76 -18.03
C LYS A 5 -33.06 2.59 -18.94
N LYS A 6 -32.00 1.92 -18.44
CA LYS A 6 -30.77 1.66 -19.19
C LYS A 6 -30.66 0.18 -19.59
N PRO A 7 -30.13 -0.14 -20.79
CA PRO A 7 -29.96 -1.51 -21.24
C PRO A 7 -28.90 -2.24 -20.43
N TRP A 8 -29.04 -3.57 -20.29
CA TRP A 8 -28.07 -4.38 -19.56
C TRP A 8 -26.64 -4.29 -20.11
N LYS A 9 -26.52 -4.14 -21.43
CA LYS A 9 -25.23 -4.00 -22.12
C LYS A 9 -24.36 -2.87 -21.55
N ASP A 10 -24.96 -1.76 -21.11
CA ASP A 10 -24.22 -0.64 -20.52
C ASP A 10 -23.64 -1.01 -19.15
N PHE A 11 -24.40 -1.75 -18.34
CA PHE A 11 -23.92 -2.27 -17.05
C PHE A 11 -22.79 -3.28 -17.24
N GLU A 12 -22.97 -4.23 -18.17
CA GLU A 12 -21.95 -5.23 -18.48
C GLU A 12 -20.66 -4.59 -19.00
N ALA A 13 -20.76 -3.61 -19.90
CA ALA A 13 -19.62 -2.87 -20.40
C ALA A 13 -18.88 -2.10 -19.30
N ALA A 14 -19.61 -1.45 -18.38
CA ALA A 14 -19.02 -0.73 -17.26
C ALA A 14 -18.34 -1.68 -16.26
N ILE A 15 -18.94 -2.82 -15.93
CA ILE A 15 -18.36 -3.84 -15.07
C ILE A 15 -17.07 -4.37 -15.70
N ARG A 16 -17.10 -4.73 -17.00
CA ARG A 16 -15.94 -5.24 -17.72
C ARG A 16 -14.79 -4.24 -17.76
N SER A 17 -15.10 -2.96 -18.00
CA SER A 17 -14.12 -1.88 -17.98
C SER A 17 -13.46 -1.77 -16.59
N ASN A 18 -14.26 -1.70 -15.52
CA ASN A 18 -13.75 -1.55 -14.16
C ASN A 18 -12.87 -2.73 -13.72
N ILE A 19 -13.26 -3.98 -14.07
CA ILE A 19 -12.42 -5.15 -13.77
C ILE A 19 -11.12 -5.09 -14.58
N GLY A 20 -11.18 -4.64 -15.84
CA GLY A 20 -10.00 -4.43 -16.68
C GLY A 20 -9.00 -3.45 -16.06
N ASP A 21 -9.49 -2.36 -15.48
CA ASP A 21 -8.69 -1.31 -14.89
C ASP A 21 -7.87 -1.80 -13.66
N VAL A 22 -8.37 -2.81 -12.92
CA VAL A 22 -7.68 -3.36 -11.74
C VAL A 22 -6.92 -4.67 -12.00
N THR A 23 -6.85 -5.15 -13.24
CA THR A 23 -6.18 -6.42 -13.57
C THR A 23 -4.71 -6.42 -13.15
N THR A 24 -3.97 -5.35 -13.41
CA THR A 24 -2.57 -5.21 -12.99
C THR A 24 -2.42 -5.28 -11.46
N ALA A 25 -3.32 -4.65 -10.73
CA ALA A 25 -3.35 -4.69 -9.26
C ALA A 25 -3.58 -6.11 -8.72
N ILE A 26 -4.46 -6.88 -9.37
CA ILE A 26 -4.70 -8.30 -9.03
C ILE A 26 -3.42 -9.13 -9.21
N VAL A 27 -2.71 -8.96 -10.33
CA VAL A 27 -1.44 -9.66 -10.58
C VAL A 27 -0.38 -9.27 -9.55
N ILE A 28 -0.29 -7.97 -9.22
CA ILE A 28 0.61 -7.49 -8.15
C ILE A 28 0.29 -8.17 -6.83
N LEU A 29 -0.99 -8.30 -6.44
CA LEU A 29 -1.38 -8.97 -5.20
C LEU A 29 -0.89 -10.42 -5.13
N PHE A 30 -1.03 -11.20 -6.20
CA PHE A 30 -0.49 -12.56 -6.23
C PHE A 30 1.03 -12.59 -6.06
N LEU A 31 1.75 -11.71 -6.77
CA LEU A 31 3.21 -11.61 -6.62
C LEU A 31 3.61 -11.20 -5.20
N ILE A 32 2.85 -10.31 -4.54
CA ILE A 32 3.07 -9.93 -3.14
C ILE A 32 2.93 -11.14 -2.21
N GLY A 33 1.92 -11.97 -2.43
CA GLY A 33 1.79 -13.23 -1.69
C GLY A 33 3.01 -14.13 -1.83
N GLY A 34 3.52 -14.28 -3.06
CA GLY A 34 4.75 -15.03 -3.33
C GLY A 34 6.00 -14.43 -2.69
N ILE A 35 6.12 -13.09 -2.69
CA ILE A 35 7.21 -12.37 -1.99
C ILE A 35 7.13 -12.64 -0.49
N SER A 36 5.96 -12.49 0.12
CA SER A 36 5.79 -12.73 1.56
C SER A 36 6.29 -14.12 1.97
N GLY A 37 5.95 -15.16 1.22
CA GLY A 37 6.43 -16.52 1.46
C GLY A 37 7.95 -16.65 1.27
N THR A 38 8.45 -16.27 0.11
CA THR A 38 9.86 -16.47 -0.25
C THR A 38 10.82 -15.62 0.58
N TRP A 39 10.47 -14.35 0.89
CA TRP A 39 11.30 -13.50 1.74
C TRP A 39 11.34 -14.00 3.20
N THR A 40 10.25 -14.56 3.68
CA THR A 40 10.21 -15.13 5.03
C THR A 40 11.04 -16.41 5.08
N MET A 41 10.81 -17.36 4.18
CA MET A 41 11.47 -18.66 4.21
C MET A 41 12.95 -18.61 3.75
N SER A 42 13.36 -17.59 2.99
CA SER A 42 14.78 -17.33 2.68
C SER A 42 15.59 -16.78 3.86
N GLY A 43 14.92 -16.47 4.99
CA GLY A 43 15.56 -15.81 6.11
C GLY A 43 15.73 -14.30 5.94
N THR A 44 15.24 -13.72 4.85
CA THR A 44 15.32 -12.27 4.57
C THR A 44 14.55 -11.46 5.61
N VAL A 45 13.25 -11.75 5.81
CA VAL A 45 12.43 -11.08 6.82
C VAL A 45 12.96 -11.33 8.23
N PRO A 46 13.28 -12.58 8.66
CA PRO A 46 13.93 -12.85 9.94
C PRO A 46 15.22 -12.04 10.17
N SER A 47 16.11 -11.96 9.17
CA SER A 47 17.35 -11.19 9.27
C SER A 47 17.10 -9.69 9.36
N LEU A 48 16.14 -9.15 8.60
CA LEU A 48 15.74 -7.74 8.69
C LEU A 48 15.20 -7.40 10.09
N ILE A 49 14.40 -8.29 10.69
CA ILE A 49 13.91 -8.12 12.07
C ILE A 49 15.08 -8.17 13.04
N TYR A 50 15.95 -9.19 12.95
CA TYR A 50 17.08 -9.39 13.85
C TYR A 50 18.04 -8.19 13.87
N TYR A 51 18.46 -7.69 12.70
CA TYR A 51 19.35 -6.53 12.61
C TYR A 51 18.60 -5.22 12.89
N GLY A 52 17.37 -5.09 12.43
CA GLY A 52 16.56 -3.88 12.60
C GLY A 52 16.30 -3.55 14.06
N VAL A 53 15.95 -4.55 14.87
CA VAL A 53 15.72 -4.39 16.33
C VAL A 53 17.01 -3.98 17.07
N LYS A 54 18.19 -4.41 16.59
CA LYS A 54 19.49 -4.04 17.18
C LYS A 54 19.95 -2.63 16.81
N ILE A 55 19.53 -2.12 15.64
CA ILE A 55 20.03 -0.85 15.09
C ILE A 55 19.05 0.29 15.40
N ILE A 56 17.74 0.05 15.32
CA ILE A 56 16.73 1.10 15.41
C ILE A 56 16.28 1.28 16.85
N SER A 57 16.50 2.48 17.39
CA SER A 57 15.98 2.84 18.71
C SER A 57 14.44 2.86 18.70
N PRO A 58 13.76 2.27 19.71
CA PRO A 58 12.30 2.32 19.80
C PRO A 58 11.73 3.74 19.72
N LYS A 59 12.37 4.72 20.37
CA LYS A 59 11.90 6.11 20.45
C LYS A 59 11.71 6.78 19.08
N ILE A 60 12.50 6.39 18.08
CA ILE A 60 12.45 6.99 16.73
C ILE A 60 11.92 6.00 15.68
N PHE A 61 11.53 4.80 16.09
CA PHE A 61 11.15 3.73 15.15
C PHE A 61 10.04 4.14 14.20
N LEU A 62 8.93 4.71 14.70
CA LEU A 62 7.79 5.10 13.87
C LEU A 62 8.17 6.16 12.82
N VAL A 63 8.98 7.14 13.20
CA VAL A 63 9.52 8.15 12.28
C VAL A 63 10.42 7.52 11.23
N THR A 64 11.31 6.63 11.66
CA THR A 64 12.24 5.92 10.76
C THR A 64 11.47 5.04 9.76
N ALA A 65 10.47 4.29 10.23
CA ALA A 65 9.62 3.46 9.38
C ALA A 65 8.86 4.31 8.33
N CYS A 66 8.28 5.43 8.76
CA CYS A 66 7.59 6.36 7.88
C CYS A 66 8.56 6.95 6.83
N LEU A 67 9.75 7.40 7.22
CA LEU A 67 10.75 7.96 6.31
C LEU A 67 11.31 6.92 5.32
N ILE A 68 11.60 5.71 5.76
CA ILE A 68 12.08 4.64 4.87
C ILE A 68 11.00 4.33 3.82
N CYS A 69 9.74 4.14 4.24
CA CYS A 69 8.64 3.91 3.31
C CYS A 69 8.45 5.10 2.35
N ALA A 70 8.59 6.32 2.82
CA ALA A 70 8.52 7.51 1.98
C ALA A 70 9.60 7.53 0.89
N LEU A 71 10.86 7.31 1.27
CA LEU A 71 11.99 7.29 0.33
C LEU A 71 11.84 6.19 -0.71
N VAL A 72 11.54 4.97 -0.26
CA VAL A 72 11.36 3.81 -1.14
C VAL A 72 10.20 4.05 -2.10
N SER A 73 9.08 4.59 -1.61
CA SER A 73 7.89 4.84 -2.43
C SER A 73 8.12 5.96 -3.46
N VAL A 74 8.89 7.00 -3.14
CA VAL A 74 9.31 8.01 -4.14
C VAL A 74 10.10 7.36 -5.28
N MET A 75 10.98 6.42 -4.95
CA MET A 75 11.82 5.75 -5.94
C MET A 75 11.04 4.77 -6.83
N ILE A 76 10.08 4.05 -6.25
CA ILE A 76 9.26 3.04 -6.95
C ILE A 76 8.10 3.70 -7.71
N GLY A 77 7.49 4.73 -7.13
CA GLY A 77 6.22 5.30 -7.59
C GLY A 77 5.02 4.41 -7.29
N SER A 78 5.08 3.63 -6.20
CA SER A 78 3.98 2.75 -5.81
C SER A 78 3.96 2.53 -4.30
N SER A 79 2.89 2.97 -3.66
CA SER A 79 2.63 2.70 -2.24
C SER A 79 2.43 1.20 -1.97
N TRP A 80 1.75 0.49 -2.86
CA TRP A 80 1.47 -0.94 -2.71
C TRP A 80 2.75 -1.78 -2.71
N THR A 81 3.63 -1.55 -3.69
CA THR A 81 4.92 -2.26 -3.78
C THR A 81 5.82 -1.96 -2.59
N THR A 82 5.83 -0.71 -2.12
CA THR A 82 6.60 -0.30 -0.94
C THR A 82 6.13 -1.03 0.31
N ILE A 83 4.81 -1.05 0.55
CA ILE A 83 4.23 -1.72 1.71
C ILE A 83 4.48 -3.23 1.66
N ALA A 84 4.36 -3.82 0.47
CA ALA A 84 4.58 -5.25 0.26
C ALA A 84 6.02 -5.73 0.46
N THR A 85 6.98 -4.86 0.25
CA THR A 85 8.41 -5.18 0.37
C THR A 85 8.94 -4.75 1.75
N ILE A 86 9.28 -3.48 1.89
CA ILE A 86 9.86 -2.95 3.13
C ILE A 86 8.85 -2.86 4.27
N GLY A 87 7.57 -2.58 3.97
CA GLY A 87 6.53 -2.42 4.98
C GLY A 87 6.35 -3.67 5.84
N VAL A 88 6.33 -4.86 5.26
CA VAL A 88 6.19 -6.12 6.00
C VAL A 88 7.36 -6.34 6.97
N ALA A 89 8.60 -6.04 6.55
CA ALA A 89 9.76 -6.15 7.42
C ALA A 89 9.72 -5.14 8.57
N LEU A 90 9.32 -3.88 8.29
CA LEU A 90 9.16 -2.85 9.31
C LEU A 90 8.02 -3.19 10.29
N LEU A 91 6.95 -3.82 9.82
CA LEU A 91 5.89 -4.32 10.70
C LEU A 91 6.46 -5.34 11.71
N GLY A 92 7.27 -6.29 11.25
CA GLY A 92 7.92 -7.27 12.12
C GLY A 92 8.85 -6.64 13.14
N ILE A 93 9.69 -5.66 12.73
CA ILE A 93 10.59 -4.92 13.64
C ILE A 93 9.77 -4.17 14.70
N GLY A 94 8.71 -3.47 14.31
CA GLY A 94 7.88 -2.69 15.22
C GLY A 94 7.14 -3.55 16.24
N LYS A 95 6.65 -4.73 15.84
CA LYS A 95 6.05 -5.71 16.75
C LYS A 95 7.06 -6.21 17.77
N ALA A 96 8.28 -6.55 17.35
CA ALA A 96 9.36 -6.95 18.23
C ALA A 96 9.79 -5.83 19.22
N LEU A 97 9.66 -4.55 18.81
CA LEU A 97 9.89 -3.39 19.68
C LEU A 97 8.69 -3.07 20.60
N GLY A 98 7.56 -3.79 20.48
CA GLY A 98 6.38 -3.66 21.33
C GLY A 98 5.36 -2.62 20.89
N PHE A 99 5.46 -2.07 19.68
CA PHE A 99 4.44 -1.16 19.15
C PHE A 99 3.17 -1.91 18.75
N SER A 100 2.03 -1.25 18.87
CA SER A 100 0.78 -1.79 18.36
C SER A 100 0.82 -1.88 16.82
N GLU A 101 0.23 -2.94 16.28
CA GLU A 101 0.18 -3.18 14.83
C GLU A 101 -0.44 -1.99 14.07
N GLY A 102 -1.45 -1.35 14.66
CA GLY A 102 -2.08 -0.17 14.06
C GLY A 102 -1.14 1.02 13.91
N MET A 103 -0.33 1.31 14.94
CA MET A 103 0.66 2.40 14.88
C MET A 103 1.72 2.15 13.83
N ILE A 104 2.24 0.91 13.79
CA ILE A 104 3.27 0.54 12.81
C ILE A 104 2.70 0.62 11.39
N ALA A 105 1.54 0.00 11.16
CA ALA A 105 0.88 0.02 9.85
C ALA A 105 0.54 1.45 9.42
N GLY A 106 0.05 2.30 10.33
CA GLY A 106 -0.22 3.71 10.08
C GLY A 106 1.03 4.49 9.65
N ALA A 107 2.18 4.24 10.29
CA ALA A 107 3.46 4.86 9.92
C ALA A 107 3.94 4.41 8.54
N ILE A 108 3.86 3.11 8.25
CA ILE A 108 4.21 2.52 6.96
C ILE A 108 3.33 3.10 5.84
N ILE A 109 2.00 3.08 6.02
CA ILE A 109 1.03 3.58 5.04
C ILE A 109 1.21 5.09 4.83
N SER A 110 1.35 5.87 5.90
CA SER A 110 1.60 7.32 5.81
C SER A 110 2.84 7.64 4.98
N GLY A 111 3.95 6.93 5.21
CA GLY A 111 5.18 7.11 4.45
C GLY A 111 5.03 6.66 3.00
N ALA A 112 4.46 5.49 2.75
CA ALA A 112 4.29 4.96 1.41
C ALA A 112 3.40 5.85 0.53
N TYR A 113 2.28 6.35 1.06
CA TYR A 113 1.39 7.26 0.33
C TYR A 113 1.97 8.66 0.14
N PHE A 114 2.79 9.15 1.07
CA PHE A 114 3.57 10.37 0.84
C PHE A 114 4.50 10.22 -0.36
N GLY A 115 5.27 9.15 -0.41
CA GLY A 115 6.24 8.93 -1.47
C GLY A 115 5.60 8.71 -2.84
N ASP A 116 4.54 7.92 -2.89
CA ASP A 116 3.75 7.65 -4.08
C ASP A 116 3.23 8.97 -4.69
N LYS A 117 2.60 9.80 -3.87
CA LYS A 117 2.00 11.07 -4.27
C LYS A 117 2.98 12.06 -4.92
N ILE A 118 4.24 12.09 -4.53
CA ILE A 118 5.24 13.03 -5.08
C ILE A 118 6.16 12.40 -6.14
N SER A 119 6.00 11.11 -6.39
CA SER A 119 6.81 10.40 -7.38
C SER A 119 6.35 10.72 -8.80
N PRO A 120 7.26 11.10 -9.70
CA PRO A 120 6.93 11.24 -11.13
C PRO A 120 6.68 9.89 -11.83
N LEU A 121 6.93 8.78 -11.14
CA LEU A 121 6.70 7.42 -11.62
C LEU A 121 5.34 6.86 -11.16
N SER A 122 4.63 7.59 -10.28
CA SER A 122 3.32 7.18 -9.78
C SER A 122 2.25 7.33 -10.85
N ASP A 123 1.51 6.26 -11.08
CA ASP A 123 0.40 6.22 -12.01
C ASP A 123 -0.77 7.12 -11.57
N THR A 124 -1.05 7.21 -10.26
CA THR A 124 -2.09 8.11 -9.74
C THR A 124 -1.72 9.56 -9.94
N THR A 125 -0.48 9.95 -9.67
CA THR A 125 0.03 11.32 -9.87
C THR A 125 0.03 11.72 -11.34
N VAL A 126 0.44 10.81 -12.22
CA VAL A 126 0.37 11.00 -13.68
C VAL A 126 -1.08 11.13 -14.14
N MET A 127 -1.98 10.28 -13.64
CA MET A 127 -3.40 10.30 -13.98
C MET A 127 -4.08 11.59 -13.53
N ALA A 128 -3.94 11.97 -12.26
CA ALA A 128 -4.55 13.19 -11.73
C ALA A 128 -4.08 14.46 -12.48
N SER A 129 -2.78 14.52 -12.80
CA SER A 129 -2.23 15.64 -13.57
C SER A 129 -2.76 15.67 -15.00
N SER A 130 -2.82 14.53 -15.69
CA SER A 130 -3.26 14.40 -17.08
C SER A 130 -4.72 14.77 -17.26
N ILE A 131 -5.62 14.23 -16.42
CA ILE A 131 -7.07 14.47 -16.53
C ILE A 131 -7.38 15.94 -16.19
N ALA A 132 -6.73 16.49 -15.17
CA ALA A 132 -6.88 17.91 -14.85
C ALA A 132 -6.29 18.84 -15.94
N GLY A 133 -5.45 18.33 -16.83
CA GLY A 133 -4.77 19.12 -17.85
C GLY A 133 -3.61 19.95 -17.29
N THR A 134 -2.86 19.40 -16.34
CA THR A 134 -1.71 20.05 -15.69
C THR A 134 -0.44 19.31 -16.06
N PRO A 135 0.64 19.99 -16.50
CA PRO A 135 1.94 19.36 -16.72
C PRO A 135 2.45 18.67 -15.44
N LEU A 136 2.90 17.42 -15.54
CA LEU A 136 3.26 16.56 -14.40
C LEU A 136 4.20 17.24 -13.40
N PHE A 137 5.31 17.83 -13.85
CA PHE A 137 6.27 18.48 -12.95
C PHE A 137 5.71 19.76 -12.30
N GLN A 138 4.79 20.49 -12.96
CA GLN A 138 4.09 21.61 -12.33
C GLN A 138 3.12 21.09 -11.25
N HIS A 139 2.43 20.00 -11.52
CA HIS A 139 1.57 19.34 -10.56
C HIS A 139 2.37 18.93 -9.32
N ILE A 140 3.47 18.17 -9.47
CA ILE A 140 4.31 17.73 -8.36
C ILE A 140 4.85 18.91 -7.55
N LYS A 141 5.39 19.95 -8.20
CA LYS A 141 5.85 21.16 -7.50
C LYS A 141 4.73 21.84 -6.70
N TYR A 142 3.52 21.82 -7.23
CA TYR A 142 2.38 22.44 -6.58
C TYR A 142 1.83 21.58 -5.43
N LEU A 143 1.89 20.26 -5.55
CA LEU A 143 1.57 19.32 -4.48
C LEU A 143 2.43 19.54 -3.22
N MET A 144 3.70 19.94 -3.37
CA MET A 144 4.60 20.12 -2.24
C MET A 144 4.07 21.12 -1.20
N PHE A 145 3.23 22.09 -1.60
CA PHE A 145 2.64 23.06 -0.67
C PHE A 145 1.64 22.45 0.33
N THR A 146 0.97 21.35 -0.01
CA THR A 146 0.10 20.59 0.91
C THR A 146 0.84 19.41 1.50
N THR A 147 1.62 18.71 0.70
CA THR A 147 2.22 17.42 1.02
C THR A 147 3.34 17.55 2.06
N VAL A 148 4.26 18.53 1.90
CA VAL A 148 5.38 18.72 2.85
C VAL A 148 4.88 19.12 4.24
N PRO A 149 4.01 20.13 4.40
CA PRO A 149 3.49 20.46 5.73
C PRO A 149 2.74 19.28 6.38
N SER A 150 1.91 18.55 5.61
CA SER A 150 1.19 17.38 6.12
C SER A 150 2.15 16.29 6.61
N PHE A 151 3.23 16.05 5.85
CA PHE A 151 4.22 15.05 6.21
C PHE A 151 5.05 15.43 7.41
N VAL A 152 5.46 16.70 7.51
CA VAL A 152 6.19 17.21 8.71
C VAL A 152 5.33 17.05 9.96
N ILE A 153 4.04 17.42 9.91
CA ILE A 153 3.11 17.21 11.03
C ILE A 153 3.01 15.72 11.38
N THR A 154 2.88 14.86 10.37
CA THR A 154 2.84 13.40 10.54
C THR A 154 4.09 12.88 11.25
N LEU A 155 5.29 13.30 10.82
CA LEU A 155 6.56 12.91 11.45
C LEU A 155 6.66 13.40 12.89
N VAL A 156 6.21 14.62 13.19
CA VAL A 156 6.17 15.15 14.56
C VAL A 156 5.24 14.32 15.44
N ILE A 157 4.05 13.94 14.95
CA ILE A 157 3.13 13.10 15.71
C ILE A 157 3.76 11.73 15.98
N PHE A 158 4.37 11.08 14.98
CA PHE A 158 5.05 9.80 15.17
C PHE A 158 6.26 9.91 16.11
N LEU A 159 6.98 11.03 16.09
CA LEU A 159 8.06 11.29 17.02
C LEU A 159 7.54 11.35 18.46
N VAL A 160 6.48 12.12 18.70
CA VAL A 160 5.84 12.22 20.02
C VAL A 160 5.35 10.84 20.49
N LEU A 161 4.65 10.09 19.63
CA LEU A 161 4.19 8.75 19.96
C LEU A 161 5.35 7.79 20.27
N GLY A 162 6.47 7.89 19.54
CA GLY A 162 7.67 7.11 19.80
C GLY A 162 8.32 7.42 21.18
N PHE A 163 8.32 8.70 21.58
CA PHE A 163 8.82 9.09 22.91
C PHE A 163 7.86 8.70 24.05
N LEU A 164 6.57 8.67 23.81
CA LEU A 164 5.56 8.23 24.79
C LEU A 164 5.50 6.70 24.92
N HIS A 165 6.09 5.98 23.96
CA HIS A 165 6.08 4.52 23.96
C HIS A 165 7.07 3.97 24.98
N THR A 166 6.60 3.12 25.89
CA THR A 166 7.42 2.51 26.94
C THR A 166 8.27 1.33 26.45
N GLY A 167 7.99 0.83 25.24
CA GLY A 167 8.76 -0.26 24.60
C GLY A 167 8.63 -1.62 25.27
N ASN A 168 9.09 -2.65 24.57
CA ASN A 168 9.31 -3.97 25.18
C ASN A 168 10.55 -3.94 26.05
N ALA A 169 10.52 -4.70 27.17
CA ALA A 169 11.69 -4.88 28.00
C ALA A 169 12.83 -5.51 27.16
N PRO A 170 14.10 -5.13 27.40
CA PRO A 170 15.25 -5.71 26.70
C PRO A 170 15.27 -7.25 26.68
N ALA A 171 14.73 -7.88 27.73
CA ALA A 171 14.58 -9.34 27.83
C ALA A 171 13.63 -9.93 26.77
N GLN A 172 12.56 -9.24 26.39
CA GLN A 172 11.66 -9.70 25.32
C GLN A 172 12.34 -9.58 23.95
N ILE A 173 13.10 -8.52 23.72
CA ILE A 173 13.87 -8.32 22.49
C ILE A 173 14.90 -9.43 22.31
N SER A 174 15.60 -9.86 23.40
CA SER A 174 16.55 -10.97 23.34
C SER A 174 15.87 -12.29 22.99
N ILE A 175 14.68 -12.57 23.56
CA ILE A 175 13.90 -13.77 23.22
C ILE A 175 13.58 -13.80 21.71
N TYR A 176 13.12 -12.70 21.13
CA TYR A 176 12.83 -12.63 19.69
C TYR A 176 14.10 -12.91 18.85
N THR A 177 15.20 -12.23 19.18
CA THR A 177 16.45 -12.36 18.40
C THR A 177 17.08 -13.74 18.55
N GLU A 178 17.08 -14.34 19.74
CA GLU A 178 17.61 -15.69 19.99
C GLU A 178 16.74 -16.75 19.30
N THR A 179 15.42 -16.63 19.39
CA THR A 179 14.48 -17.54 18.75
C THR A 179 14.63 -17.52 17.22
N LEU A 180 14.74 -16.33 16.62
CA LEU A 180 14.99 -16.21 15.17
C LEU A 180 16.34 -16.82 14.77
N ALA A 181 17.40 -16.55 15.54
CA ALA A 181 18.74 -17.06 15.26
C ALA A 181 18.86 -18.60 15.45
N SER A 182 18.02 -19.21 16.31
CA SER A 182 18.00 -20.66 16.50
C SER A 182 17.36 -21.42 15.35
N LYS A 183 16.39 -20.82 14.64
CA LYS A 183 15.62 -21.46 13.58
C LYS A 183 16.07 -21.06 12.18
N PHE A 184 16.53 -19.85 12.00
CA PHE A 184 16.99 -19.33 10.70
C PHE A 184 18.50 -19.11 10.72
N ASN A 185 19.15 -19.41 9.62
CA ASN A 185 20.51 -19.02 9.37
C ASN A 185 20.57 -17.50 9.11
N ILE A 186 20.70 -16.71 10.21
CA ILE A 186 20.76 -15.25 10.14
C ILE A 186 22.13 -14.85 9.59
N SER A 187 22.15 -14.29 8.40
CA SER A 187 23.36 -13.89 7.71
C SER A 187 23.14 -12.59 6.94
N LEU A 188 24.21 -11.81 6.75
CA LEU A 188 24.19 -10.65 5.87
C LEU A 188 23.90 -11.02 4.40
N TRP A 189 24.17 -12.25 3.99
CA TRP A 189 23.86 -12.76 2.65
C TRP A 189 22.36 -12.82 2.37
N THR A 190 21.49 -12.98 3.39
CA THR A 190 20.04 -12.93 3.20
C THR A 190 19.56 -11.52 2.80
N LEU A 191 20.33 -10.48 3.15
CA LEU A 191 20.04 -9.09 2.78
C LEU A 191 20.37 -8.79 1.30
N THR A 192 20.99 -9.70 0.57
CA THR A 192 21.18 -9.55 -0.90
C THR A 192 19.85 -9.48 -1.63
N VAL A 193 18.81 -10.16 -1.13
CA VAL A 193 17.46 -10.15 -1.71
C VAL A 193 16.87 -8.73 -1.73
N PRO A 194 16.70 -8.03 -0.58
CA PRO A 194 16.18 -6.66 -0.59
C PRO A 194 17.13 -5.67 -1.28
N VAL A 195 18.45 -5.87 -1.21
CA VAL A 195 19.43 -5.01 -1.90
C VAL A 195 19.27 -5.13 -3.43
N LEU A 196 19.21 -6.35 -3.97
CA LEU A 196 18.99 -6.54 -5.41
C LEU A 196 17.62 -6.03 -5.84
N THR A 197 16.58 -6.26 -5.04
CA THR A 197 15.24 -5.69 -5.28
C THR A 197 15.31 -4.16 -5.32
N GLY A 198 15.99 -3.52 -4.36
CA GLY A 198 16.21 -2.08 -4.34
C GLY A 198 17.00 -1.56 -5.55
N VAL A 199 18.03 -2.29 -6.01
CA VAL A 199 18.79 -1.95 -7.22
C VAL A 199 17.90 -2.02 -8.47
N MET A 200 17.06 -3.04 -8.61
CA MET A 200 16.11 -3.15 -9.73
C MET A 200 15.13 -1.98 -9.74
N ILE A 201 14.63 -1.60 -8.57
CA ILE A 201 13.78 -0.42 -8.39
C ILE A 201 14.51 0.86 -8.80
N ALA A 202 15.73 1.07 -8.29
CA ALA A 202 16.54 2.25 -8.61
C ALA A 202 16.85 2.35 -10.12
N ARG A 203 16.90 1.21 -10.82
CA ARG A 203 17.02 1.13 -12.29
C ARG A 203 15.69 1.32 -13.03
N ARG A 204 14.61 1.66 -12.32
CA ARG A 204 13.27 1.91 -12.88
C ARG A 204 12.69 0.74 -13.68
N MET A 205 12.95 -0.48 -13.25
CA MET A 205 12.34 -1.66 -13.86
C MET A 205 10.82 -1.69 -13.53
N PRO A 206 9.98 -2.23 -14.44
CA PRO A 206 8.54 -2.34 -14.18
C PRO A 206 8.23 -3.13 -12.89
N ALA A 207 7.23 -2.68 -12.11
CA ALA A 207 6.90 -3.26 -10.80
C ALA A 207 6.65 -4.78 -10.87
N LEU A 208 5.89 -5.26 -11.85
CA LEU A 208 5.65 -6.70 -12.05
C LEU A 208 6.94 -7.49 -12.23
N THR A 209 7.88 -6.97 -13.01
CA THR A 209 9.19 -7.59 -13.26
C THR A 209 10.02 -7.63 -11.98
N VAL A 210 10.05 -6.51 -11.24
CA VAL A 210 10.78 -6.43 -9.96
C VAL A 210 10.26 -7.45 -8.96
N LEU A 211 8.93 -7.51 -8.78
CA LEU A 211 8.29 -8.44 -7.84
C LEU A 211 8.54 -9.90 -8.26
N GLY A 212 8.36 -10.23 -9.54
CA GLY A 212 8.61 -11.58 -10.06
C GLY A 212 10.06 -12.02 -9.89
N LEU A 213 11.03 -11.18 -10.25
CA LEU A 213 12.46 -11.47 -10.08
C LEU A 213 12.84 -11.54 -8.60
N SER A 214 12.24 -10.71 -7.72
CA SER A 214 12.48 -10.77 -6.29
C SER A 214 12.05 -12.11 -5.69
N ILE A 215 10.92 -12.68 -6.12
CA ILE A 215 10.49 -14.03 -5.73
C ILE A 215 11.55 -15.07 -6.13
N LEU A 216 12.03 -15.02 -7.37
CA LEU A 216 13.04 -15.98 -7.88
C LEU A 216 14.36 -15.86 -7.11
N ILE A 217 14.86 -14.64 -6.90
CA ILE A 217 16.10 -14.40 -6.15
C ILE A 217 15.94 -14.91 -4.71
N ALA A 218 14.80 -14.63 -4.07
CA ALA A 218 14.53 -15.10 -2.71
C ALA A 218 14.40 -16.63 -2.65
N ALA A 219 13.78 -17.27 -3.64
CA ALA A 219 13.69 -18.72 -3.73
C ALA A 219 15.08 -19.38 -3.87
N ILE A 220 15.96 -18.82 -4.70
CA ILE A 220 17.35 -19.29 -4.83
C ILE A 220 18.10 -19.09 -3.50
N CYS A 221 17.94 -17.92 -2.88
CA CYS A 221 18.52 -17.64 -1.58
C CYS A 221 18.04 -18.63 -0.50
N ALA A 222 16.74 -18.98 -0.50
CA ALA A 222 16.18 -19.97 0.41
C ALA A 222 16.79 -21.36 0.24
N LEU A 223 16.96 -21.80 -1.01
CA LEU A 223 17.59 -23.10 -1.33
C LEU A 223 19.06 -23.17 -0.85
N ILE A 224 19.79 -22.06 -0.89
CA ILE A 224 21.21 -22.00 -0.54
C ILE A 224 21.42 -21.79 0.97
N LEU A 225 20.69 -20.84 1.56
CA LEU A 225 20.91 -20.40 2.95
C LEU A 225 20.01 -21.08 3.96
N GLN A 226 18.83 -21.56 3.55
CA GLN A 226 17.82 -22.18 4.43
C GLN A 226 17.37 -23.57 3.93
N PRO A 227 18.28 -24.46 3.46
CA PRO A 227 17.87 -25.73 2.86
C PRO A 227 17.08 -26.62 3.83
N HIS A 228 17.35 -26.55 5.13
CA HIS A 228 16.64 -27.30 6.17
C HIS A 228 15.16 -26.90 6.27
N ILE A 229 14.84 -25.59 6.24
CA ILE A 229 13.45 -25.09 6.28
C ILE A 229 12.68 -25.52 5.02
N ILE A 230 13.31 -25.36 3.85
CA ILE A 230 12.67 -25.73 2.58
C ILE A 230 12.46 -27.25 2.48
N SER A 231 13.41 -28.07 2.99
CA SER A 231 13.25 -29.53 3.06
C SER A 231 12.09 -29.91 3.98
N GLU A 232 12.03 -29.34 5.20
CA GLU A 232 10.94 -29.58 6.16
C GLU A 232 9.56 -29.24 5.56
N ILE A 233 9.42 -28.09 4.88
CA ILE A 233 8.20 -27.70 4.19
C ILE A 233 7.85 -28.70 3.08
N GLY A 234 8.84 -29.13 2.30
CA GLY A 234 8.65 -30.08 1.22
C GLY A 234 8.23 -31.46 1.71
N GLU A 235 8.90 -31.98 2.73
CA GLU A 235 8.61 -33.28 3.35
C GLU A 235 7.18 -33.31 3.93
N ASN A 236 6.83 -32.31 4.74
CA ASN A 236 5.50 -32.17 5.33
C ASN A 236 4.40 -32.08 4.26
N THR A 237 4.70 -31.39 3.14
CA THR A 237 3.75 -31.26 2.01
C THR A 237 3.55 -32.59 1.28
N LEU A 238 4.63 -33.32 1.00
CA LEU A 238 4.58 -34.62 0.31
C LEU A 238 3.90 -35.68 1.19
N GLU A 239 4.17 -35.67 2.49
CA GLU A 239 3.51 -36.54 3.46
C GLU A 239 1.99 -36.30 3.50
N ALA A 240 1.57 -35.01 3.55
CA ALA A 240 0.16 -34.64 3.50
C ALA A 240 -0.55 -35.06 2.19
N LEU A 241 0.20 -35.17 1.08
CA LEU A 241 -0.30 -35.64 -0.22
C LEU A 241 -0.22 -37.17 -0.37
N GLY A 242 0.32 -37.90 0.62
CA GLY A 242 0.50 -39.34 0.55
C GLY A 242 1.56 -39.79 -0.48
N VAL A 243 2.48 -38.91 -0.87
CA VAL A 243 3.53 -39.16 -1.86
C VAL A 243 4.86 -39.43 -1.15
N GLY A 244 5.28 -40.71 -1.11
CA GLY A 244 6.57 -41.11 -0.53
C GLY A 244 7.65 -41.35 -1.59
N GLY A 245 8.91 -41.48 -1.12
CA GLY A 245 10.03 -41.93 -1.95
C GLY A 245 10.59 -40.90 -2.95
N GLN A 246 10.32 -39.60 -2.74
CA GLN A 246 10.83 -38.53 -3.61
C GLN A 246 12.33 -38.30 -3.41
N SER A 247 13.01 -37.93 -4.50
CA SER A 247 14.40 -37.51 -4.43
C SER A 247 14.53 -36.19 -3.65
N ARG A 248 15.70 -35.92 -3.07
CA ARG A 248 15.98 -34.66 -2.37
C ARG A 248 15.66 -33.43 -3.24
N ALA A 249 15.93 -33.49 -4.54
CA ALA A 249 15.59 -32.41 -5.47
C ALA A 249 14.06 -32.22 -5.57
N GLY A 250 13.27 -33.31 -5.59
CA GLY A 250 11.82 -33.25 -5.61
C GLY A 250 11.25 -32.64 -4.32
N VAL A 251 11.78 -33.02 -3.15
CA VAL A 251 11.41 -32.43 -1.86
C VAL A 251 11.68 -30.92 -1.85
N MET A 252 12.89 -30.50 -2.25
CA MET A 252 13.27 -29.07 -2.30
C MET A 252 12.40 -28.28 -3.28
N PHE A 253 12.11 -28.84 -4.44
CA PHE A 253 11.22 -28.21 -5.43
C PHE A 253 9.81 -28.04 -4.85
N THR A 254 9.25 -29.08 -4.23
CA THR A 254 7.93 -29.02 -3.58
C THR A 254 7.91 -27.95 -2.48
N GLY A 255 8.96 -27.89 -1.65
CA GLY A 255 9.08 -26.88 -0.59
C GLY A 255 9.09 -25.46 -1.13
N ILE A 256 9.83 -25.18 -2.21
CA ILE A 256 9.85 -23.86 -2.85
C ILE A 256 8.50 -23.52 -3.48
N VAL A 257 7.90 -24.44 -4.23
CA VAL A 257 6.59 -24.20 -4.85
C VAL A 257 5.55 -23.92 -3.79
N LYS A 258 5.49 -24.73 -2.71
CA LYS A 258 4.61 -24.51 -1.57
C LYS A 258 4.82 -23.13 -0.95
N THR A 259 6.07 -22.72 -0.74
CA THR A 259 6.43 -21.42 -0.17
C THR A 259 5.93 -20.24 -1.02
N ILE A 260 5.91 -20.36 -2.34
CA ILE A 260 5.45 -19.31 -3.25
C ILE A 260 3.92 -19.21 -3.23
N TYR A 261 3.23 -20.35 -3.40
CA TYR A 261 1.80 -20.27 -3.71
C TYR A 261 0.87 -20.43 -2.51
N ASP A 262 1.29 -21.11 -1.45
CA ASP A 262 0.39 -21.47 -0.33
C ASP A 262 0.95 -21.01 1.02
N SER A 263 0.16 -21.25 2.06
CA SER A 263 0.54 -20.89 3.42
C SER A 263 1.68 -21.76 3.93
N VAL A 264 2.66 -21.10 4.55
CA VAL A 264 3.80 -21.72 5.22
C VAL A 264 4.03 -21.07 6.57
N SER A 265 4.46 -21.83 7.54
CA SER A 265 4.83 -21.35 8.87
C SER A 265 6.01 -22.15 9.41
N VAL A 266 6.85 -21.50 10.20
CA VAL A 266 7.94 -22.14 10.94
C VAL A 266 7.57 -22.15 12.41
N ASN A 267 7.56 -23.32 13.02
CA ASN A 267 7.31 -23.45 14.45
C ASN A 267 8.59 -23.14 15.22
N THR A 268 8.62 -21.99 15.89
CA THR A 268 9.76 -21.54 16.69
C THR A 268 9.57 -21.86 18.18
N GLY A 269 8.37 -22.26 18.59
CA GLY A 269 8.00 -22.46 20.00
C GLY A 269 7.59 -21.18 20.73
N VAL A 270 7.69 -20.03 20.09
CA VAL A 270 7.24 -18.72 20.61
C VAL A 270 6.14 -18.19 19.69
N LYS A 271 4.89 -18.23 20.14
CA LYS A 271 3.71 -17.90 19.33
C LYS A 271 3.80 -16.55 18.60
N ASP A 272 4.34 -15.55 19.27
CA ASP A 272 4.50 -14.21 18.66
C ASP A 272 5.52 -14.22 17.53
N VAL A 273 6.60 -14.97 17.65
CA VAL A 273 7.61 -15.15 16.60
C VAL A 273 7.05 -15.98 15.46
N ASP A 274 6.28 -17.05 15.74
CA ASP A 274 5.62 -17.88 14.72
C ASP A 274 4.75 -17.05 13.80
N THR A 275 4.02 -16.06 14.34
CA THR A 275 3.19 -15.16 13.52
C THR A 275 4.02 -14.25 12.61
N LEU A 276 5.24 -13.87 13.03
CA LEU A 276 6.14 -13.02 12.25
C LEU A 276 6.82 -13.77 11.11
N VAL A 277 7.02 -15.09 11.28
CA VAL A 277 7.68 -15.96 10.29
C VAL A 277 6.70 -16.89 9.58
N SER A 278 5.44 -16.50 9.50
CA SER A 278 4.40 -17.16 8.70
C SER A 278 4.05 -16.36 7.46
N SER A 279 3.61 -17.04 6.42
CA SER A 279 3.08 -16.43 5.20
C SER A 279 1.85 -17.19 4.71
N ARG A 280 0.93 -16.46 4.08
CA ARG A 280 -0.25 -17.06 3.44
C ARG A 280 -0.04 -17.37 1.97
N GLY A 281 1.11 -17.00 1.40
CA GLY A 281 1.42 -17.20 -0.01
C GLY A 281 0.46 -16.49 -0.97
N MET A 282 0.48 -16.88 -2.24
CA MET A 282 -0.43 -16.34 -3.26
C MET A 282 -1.90 -16.67 -2.96
N LEU A 283 -2.19 -17.87 -2.43
CA LEU A 283 -3.55 -18.27 -2.07
C LEU A 283 -4.15 -17.38 -0.99
N GLY A 284 -3.35 -16.85 -0.08
CA GLY A 284 -3.81 -15.90 0.93
C GLY A 284 -4.38 -14.60 0.36
N MET A 285 -4.08 -14.28 -0.90
CA MET A 285 -4.57 -13.07 -1.59
C MET A 285 -5.95 -13.28 -2.24
N LEU A 286 -6.43 -14.53 -2.40
CA LEU A 286 -7.66 -14.82 -3.11
C LEU A 286 -8.90 -14.13 -2.54
N ASN A 287 -9.03 -14.06 -1.21
CA ASN A 287 -10.15 -13.36 -0.59
C ASN A 287 -10.15 -11.87 -0.94
N THR A 288 -8.98 -11.24 -0.98
CA THR A 288 -8.84 -9.83 -1.37
C THR A 288 -9.18 -9.64 -2.83
N VAL A 289 -8.69 -10.50 -3.71
CA VAL A 289 -9.01 -10.48 -5.16
C VAL A 289 -10.52 -10.63 -5.37
N TYR A 290 -11.15 -11.57 -4.69
CA TYR A 290 -12.61 -11.76 -4.73
C TYR A 290 -13.36 -10.49 -4.31
N LEU A 291 -12.98 -9.88 -3.19
CA LEU A 291 -13.60 -8.64 -2.71
C LEU A 291 -13.38 -7.47 -3.69
N ILE A 292 -12.18 -7.34 -4.28
CA ILE A 292 -11.90 -6.33 -5.31
C ILE A 292 -12.81 -6.53 -6.52
N ILE A 293 -12.96 -7.75 -7.02
CA ILE A 293 -13.84 -8.03 -8.15
C ILE A 293 -15.29 -7.65 -7.82
N CYS A 294 -15.80 -8.02 -6.64
CA CYS A 294 -17.14 -7.66 -6.19
C CYS A 294 -17.31 -6.12 -6.12
N ALA A 295 -16.32 -5.42 -5.56
CA ALA A 295 -16.32 -3.96 -5.47
C ALA A 295 -16.32 -3.31 -6.87
N MET A 296 -15.55 -3.85 -7.83
CA MET A 296 -15.54 -3.36 -9.22
C MET A 296 -16.86 -3.59 -9.94
N CYS A 297 -17.52 -4.74 -9.69
CA CYS A 297 -18.87 -4.97 -10.19
C CYS A 297 -19.86 -3.95 -9.65
N PHE A 298 -19.83 -3.69 -8.34
CA PHE A 298 -20.68 -2.70 -7.71
C PHE A 298 -20.40 -1.28 -8.25
N GLY A 299 -19.14 -0.87 -8.28
CA GLY A 299 -18.72 0.42 -8.84
C GLY A 299 -19.13 0.60 -10.31
N GLY A 300 -19.01 -0.46 -11.13
CA GLY A 300 -19.46 -0.48 -12.51
C GLY A 300 -20.97 -0.24 -12.64
N CYS A 301 -21.76 -0.88 -11.80
CA CYS A 301 -23.21 -0.66 -11.74
C CYS A 301 -23.56 0.78 -11.32
N MET A 302 -22.90 1.31 -10.33
CA MET A 302 -23.06 2.70 -9.86
C MET A 302 -22.70 3.71 -10.97
N LYS A 303 -21.62 3.47 -11.70
CA LYS A 303 -21.19 4.28 -12.86
C LYS A 303 -22.21 4.22 -13.99
N ALA A 304 -22.63 3.03 -14.41
CA ALA A 304 -23.58 2.83 -15.50
C ALA A 304 -24.96 3.44 -15.19
N SER A 305 -25.41 3.37 -13.93
CA SER A 305 -26.69 3.96 -13.52
C SER A 305 -26.69 5.49 -13.54
N GLY A 306 -25.52 6.15 -13.49
CA GLY A 306 -25.38 7.60 -13.35
C GLY A 306 -25.49 8.10 -11.90
N MET A 307 -25.66 7.21 -10.91
CA MET A 307 -25.81 7.57 -9.50
C MET A 307 -24.62 8.35 -8.98
N LEU A 308 -23.39 7.96 -9.41
CA LEU A 308 -22.16 8.63 -8.96
C LEU A 308 -22.13 10.11 -9.37
N HIS A 309 -22.52 10.39 -10.62
CA HIS A 309 -22.58 11.76 -11.11
C HIS A 309 -23.65 12.57 -10.36
N HIS A 310 -24.78 11.97 -10.08
CA HIS A 310 -25.85 12.62 -9.30
C HIS A 310 -25.40 12.93 -7.86
N LEU A 311 -24.79 11.96 -7.18
CA LEU A 311 -24.27 12.16 -5.83
C LEU A 311 -23.21 13.28 -5.76
N ALA A 312 -22.28 13.31 -6.71
CA ALA A 312 -21.28 14.36 -6.80
C ALA A 312 -21.93 15.73 -7.10
N SER A 313 -23.00 15.78 -7.89
CA SER A 313 -23.73 17.02 -8.20
C SER A 313 -24.37 17.67 -7.00
N LEU A 314 -24.67 16.93 -5.94
CA LEU A 314 -25.20 17.47 -4.67
C LEU A 314 -24.21 18.40 -3.95
N LEU A 315 -22.91 18.26 -4.21
CA LEU A 315 -21.86 19.08 -3.63
C LEU A 315 -21.54 20.33 -4.47
N LEU A 316 -22.04 20.43 -5.70
CA LEU A 316 -21.81 21.58 -6.59
C LEU A 316 -22.31 22.92 -6.05
N PRO A 317 -23.44 23.03 -5.31
CA PRO A 317 -23.86 24.30 -4.71
C PRO A 317 -22.84 24.92 -3.76
N MET A 318 -21.95 24.10 -3.16
CA MET A 318 -20.90 24.56 -2.25
C MET A 318 -19.76 25.27 -2.97
N THR A 319 -19.68 25.22 -4.30
CA THR A 319 -18.55 25.76 -5.10
C THR A 319 -18.54 27.29 -5.23
N ARG A 320 -19.38 28.03 -4.49
CA ARG A 320 -19.57 29.48 -4.65
C ARG A 320 -18.31 30.31 -4.39
N ASN A 321 -17.48 29.90 -3.45
CA ASN A 321 -16.23 30.57 -3.12
C ASN A 321 -15.01 29.59 -3.27
N ARG A 322 -13.80 30.10 -3.10
CA ARG A 322 -12.56 29.32 -3.21
C ARG A 322 -12.51 28.13 -2.26
N VAL A 323 -12.83 28.37 -1.01
CA VAL A 323 -12.82 27.34 0.05
C VAL A 323 -13.86 26.26 -0.24
N GLY A 324 -15.07 26.69 -0.58
CA GLY A 324 -16.15 25.78 -0.95
C GLY A 324 -15.83 24.97 -2.22
N LEU A 325 -15.13 25.56 -3.20
CA LEU A 325 -14.71 24.85 -4.41
C LEU A 325 -13.70 23.74 -4.09
N VAL A 326 -12.63 24.06 -3.36
CA VAL A 326 -11.63 23.05 -2.96
C VAL A 326 -12.25 22.05 -1.96
N GLY A 327 -13.03 22.53 -0.99
CA GLY A 327 -13.69 21.67 -0.01
C GLY A 327 -14.66 20.69 -0.62
N SER A 328 -15.50 21.13 -1.59
CA SER A 328 -16.41 20.22 -2.30
C SER A 328 -15.66 19.23 -3.18
N THR A 329 -14.55 19.63 -3.81
CA THR A 329 -13.69 18.71 -4.58
C THR A 329 -13.12 17.63 -3.66
N VAL A 330 -12.55 18.03 -2.52
CA VAL A 330 -12.00 17.11 -1.52
C VAL A 330 -13.09 16.17 -0.97
N ALA A 331 -14.25 16.73 -0.58
CA ALA A 331 -15.37 15.93 -0.09
C ALA A 331 -15.88 14.93 -1.13
N THR A 332 -15.94 15.33 -2.41
CA THR A 332 -16.30 14.42 -3.51
C THR A 332 -15.29 13.28 -3.67
N GLY A 333 -13.99 13.58 -3.69
CA GLY A 333 -12.95 12.54 -3.79
C GLY A 333 -13.00 11.53 -2.66
N VAL A 334 -13.16 12.00 -1.41
CA VAL A 334 -13.32 11.14 -0.23
C VAL A 334 -14.60 10.31 -0.32
N ALA A 335 -15.74 10.92 -0.67
CA ALA A 335 -17.02 10.23 -0.79
C ALA A 335 -16.98 9.16 -1.90
N LEU A 336 -16.37 9.47 -3.05
CA LEU A 336 -16.25 8.52 -4.15
C LEU A 336 -15.35 7.33 -3.78
N ASN A 337 -14.28 7.51 -3.01
CA ASN A 337 -13.49 6.40 -2.48
C ASN A 337 -14.34 5.43 -1.65
N GLY A 338 -15.23 5.96 -0.82
CA GLY A 338 -16.15 5.13 -0.04
C GLY A 338 -17.26 4.47 -0.86
N LEU A 339 -17.71 5.11 -1.94
CA LEU A 339 -18.84 4.65 -2.75
C LEU A 339 -18.43 3.73 -3.92
N ILE A 340 -17.28 4.02 -4.56
CA ILE A 340 -16.84 3.28 -5.75
C ILE A 340 -15.87 2.17 -5.37
N SER A 341 -15.23 2.29 -4.21
CA SER A 341 -14.22 1.35 -3.72
C SER A 341 -12.93 1.30 -4.55
N ASP A 342 -12.71 2.27 -5.44
CA ASP A 342 -11.53 2.34 -6.31
C ASP A 342 -10.97 3.75 -6.43
N GLN A 343 -9.66 3.89 -6.24
CA GLN A 343 -8.99 5.20 -6.25
C GLN A 343 -8.88 5.81 -7.65
N TYR A 344 -8.66 4.99 -8.69
CA TYR A 344 -8.49 5.49 -10.06
C TYR A 344 -9.79 6.10 -10.57
N LEU A 345 -10.91 5.40 -10.39
CA LEU A 345 -12.23 5.93 -10.74
C LEU A 345 -12.59 7.17 -9.92
N SER A 346 -12.21 7.21 -8.64
CA SER A 346 -12.38 8.40 -7.80
C SER A 346 -11.60 9.61 -8.35
N ILE A 347 -10.36 9.42 -8.78
CA ILE A 347 -9.53 10.46 -9.42
C ILE A 347 -10.18 10.95 -10.71
N ILE A 348 -10.57 10.03 -11.60
CA ILE A 348 -11.17 10.33 -12.90
C ILE A 348 -12.46 11.14 -12.73
N LEU A 349 -13.40 10.61 -11.96
CA LEU A 349 -14.71 11.23 -11.81
C LEU A 349 -14.64 12.56 -11.08
N THR A 350 -13.83 12.67 -10.02
CA THR A 350 -13.65 13.94 -9.33
C THR A 350 -13.05 14.98 -10.26
N SER A 351 -12.04 14.61 -11.05
CA SER A 351 -11.42 15.53 -12.01
C SER A 351 -12.42 15.98 -13.09
N ASP A 352 -13.15 15.06 -13.68
CA ASP A 352 -14.11 15.35 -14.75
C ASP A 352 -15.25 16.27 -14.28
N ILE A 353 -15.79 16.01 -13.09
CA ILE A 353 -16.89 16.82 -12.53
C ILE A 353 -16.46 18.28 -12.26
N TYR A 354 -15.24 18.48 -11.77
CA TYR A 354 -14.80 19.80 -11.35
C TYR A 354 -13.98 20.57 -12.37
N LYS A 355 -13.45 19.94 -13.43
CA LYS A 355 -12.56 20.54 -14.42
C LYS A 355 -13.12 21.83 -15.03
N ASP A 356 -14.34 21.79 -15.53
CA ASP A 356 -15.00 22.96 -16.13
C ASP A 356 -15.33 24.03 -15.10
N ILE A 357 -15.61 23.64 -13.86
CA ILE A 357 -15.97 24.59 -12.79
C ILE A 357 -14.75 25.40 -12.39
N TYR A 358 -13.55 24.76 -12.23
CA TYR A 358 -12.30 25.47 -11.97
C TYR A 358 -11.95 26.42 -13.10
N ALA A 359 -12.11 25.95 -14.37
CA ALA A 359 -11.85 26.76 -15.54
C ALA A 359 -12.77 27.99 -15.63
N LYS A 360 -14.08 27.83 -15.45
CA LYS A 360 -15.08 28.92 -15.43
C LYS A 360 -14.86 29.91 -14.28
N ARG A 361 -14.25 29.48 -13.18
CA ARG A 361 -13.91 30.33 -12.05
C ARG A 361 -12.55 31.02 -12.14
N GLY A 362 -11.83 30.83 -13.26
CA GLY A 362 -10.53 31.43 -13.51
C GLY A 362 -9.39 30.85 -12.69
N TYR A 363 -9.53 29.64 -12.12
CA TYR A 363 -8.44 28.95 -11.43
C TYR A 363 -7.60 28.12 -12.40
N GLU A 364 -6.31 28.05 -12.12
CA GLU A 364 -5.42 27.16 -12.86
C GLU A 364 -5.72 25.68 -12.57
N SER A 365 -5.51 24.82 -13.57
CA SER A 365 -5.75 23.37 -13.50
C SER A 365 -4.97 22.66 -12.38
N ARG A 366 -3.79 23.20 -12.00
CA ARG A 366 -2.97 22.64 -10.91
C ARG A 366 -3.68 22.69 -9.54
N LEU A 367 -4.61 23.63 -9.33
CA LEU A 367 -5.40 23.66 -8.09
C LEU A 367 -6.37 22.48 -8.03
N LEU A 368 -6.98 22.12 -9.15
CA LEU A 368 -7.83 20.94 -9.26
C LEU A 368 -7.01 19.65 -9.06
N SER A 369 -5.93 19.47 -9.84
CA SER A 369 -5.12 18.26 -9.76
C SER A 369 -4.57 18.02 -8.37
N ARG A 370 -4.19 19.06 -7.63
CA ARG A 370 -3.78 18.98 -6.23
C ARG A 370 -4.94 18.52 -5.34
N ALA A 371 -6.12 19.15 -5.43
CA ALA A 371 -7.26 18.82 -4.58
C ALA A 371 -7.73 17.37 -4.79
N VAL A 372 -7.67 16.87 -6.04
CA VAL A 372 -7.97 15.49 -6.39
C VAL A 372 -6.97 14.53 -5.76
N GLU A 373 -5.67 14.80 -5.91
CA GLU A 373 -4.61 13.95 -5.37
C GLU A 373 -4.60 13.95 -3.85
N ASP A 374 -4.84 15.12 -3.22
CA ASP A 374 -4.95 15.27 -1.76
C ASP A 374 -6.14 14.51 -1.17
N SER A 375 -7.16 14.19 -1.96
CA SER A 375 -8.36 13.50 -1.51
C SER A 375 -8.48 12.07 -2.07
N SER A 376 -8.68 11.91 -3.38
CA SER A 376 -8.97 10.62 -3.98
C SER A 376 -7.85 9.60 -3.82
N THR A 377 -6.59 9.99 -4.02
CA THR A 377 -5.47 9.08 -3.87
C THR A 377 -5.18 8.79 -2.40
N VAL A 378 -5.01 9.85 -1.61
CA VAL A 378 -4.45 9.72 -0.25
C VAL A 378 -5.44 9.08 0.72
N THR A 379 -6.75 9.29 0.56
CA THR A 379 -7.75 8.73 1.49
C THR A 379 -8.21 7.32 1.13
N SER A 380 -7.84 6.80 -0.04
CA SER A 380 -8.28 5.48 -0.50
C SER A 380 -7.96 4.33 0.49
N PRO A 381 -6.79 4.26 1.18
CA PRO A 381 -6.51 3.17 2.11
C PRO A 381 -7.30 3.27 3.42
N LEU A 382 -8.04 4.35 3.66
CA LEU A 382 -8.84 4.53 4.88
C LEU A 382 -10.20 3.81 4.85
N PHE A 383 -10.63 3.34 3.67
CA PHE A 383 -11.90 2.64 3.52
C PHE A 383 -11.67 1.11 3.49
N PRO A 384 -12.27 0.35 4.46
CA PRO A 384 -12.03 -1.09 4.58
C PRO A 384 -12.40 -1.91 3.34
N TRP A 385 -13.35 -1.43 2.55
CA TRP A 385 -13.86 -2.08 1.34
C TRP A 385 -13.30 -1.50 0.05
N SER A 386 -12.41 -0.52 0.10
CA SER A 386 -11.70 -0.03 -1.08
C SER A 386 -10.62 -1.00 -1.52
N SER A 387 -10.26 -0.99 -2.81
CA SER A 387 -9.15 -1.77 -3.35
C SER A 387 -7.85 -1.52 -2.57
N CYS A 388 -7.57 -0.27 -2.23
CA CYS A 388 -6.40 0.10 -1.44
C CYS A 388 -6.50 -0.39 0.02
N GLY A 389 -7.63 -0.16 0.70
CA GLY A 389 -7.81 -0.56 2.10
C GLY A 389 -7.72 -2.07 2.27
N MET A 390 -8.38 -2.85 1.39
CA MET A 390 -8.31 -4.30 1.38
C MET A 390 -6.89 -4.81 1.13
N THR A 391 -6.19 -4.21 0.16
CA THR A 391 -4.82 -4.57 -0.18
C THR A 391 -3.87 -4.33 0.98
N GLN A 392 -3.88 -3.12 1.58
CA GLN A 392 -2.98 -2.79 2.69
C GLN A 392 -3.26 -3.67 3.92
N ALA A 393 -4.54 -3.88 4.24
CA ALA A 393 -4.94 -4.76 5.34
C ALA A 393 -4.47 -6.21 5.13
N THR A 394 -4.53 -6.70 3.90
CA THR A 394 -4.09 -8.07 3.56
C THR A 394 -2.58 -8.22 3.60
N ILE A 395 -1.84 -7.25 3.01
CA ILE A 395 -0.37 -7.27 2.98
C ILE A 395 0.21 -7.22 4.39
N LEU A 396 -0.27 -6.27 5.20
CA LEU A 396 0.21 -6.08 6.56
C LEU A 396 -0.45 -7.04 7.57
N SER A 397 -1.47 -7.80 7.16
CA SER A 397 -2.30 -8.61 8.07
C SER A 397 -2.87 -7.81 9.25
N VAL A 398 -3.14 -6.52 9.04
CA VAL A 398 -3.69 -5.56 10.03
C VAL A 398 -4.97 -4.98 9.46
N SER A 399 -6.08 -5.06 10.20
CA SER A 399 -7.37 -4.55 9.70
C SER A 399 -7.33 -3.03 9.46
N THR A 400 -8.07 -2.57 8.45
CA THR A 400 -8.16 -1.14 8.11
C THR A 400 -8.61 -0.30 9.30
N ILE A 401 -9.58 -0.79 10.08
CA ILE A 401 -10.08 -0.09 11.27
C ILE A 401 -8.99 0.09 12.33
N THR A 402 -8.07 -0.88 12.44
CA THR A 402 -6.97 -0.86 13.41
C THR A 402 -5.91 0.19 13.03
N TYR A 403 -5.55 0.31 11.76
CA TYR A 403 -4.51 1.27 11.35
C TYR A 403 -5.06 2.66 11.00
N LEU A 404 -6.34 2.79 10.67
CA LEU A 404 -6.96 4.04 10.24
C LEU A 404 -6.66 5.23 11.16
N PRO A 405 -6.78 5.11 12.51
CA PRO A 405 -6.51 6.25 13.40
C PRO A 405 -5.07 6.75 13.36
N PHE A 406 -4.15 5.92 12.87
CA PHE A 406 -2.72 6.20 12.81
C PHE A 406 -2.20 6.57 11.42
N CYS A 407 -3.07 6.58 10.40
CA CYS A 407 -2.72 7.03 9.05
C CYS A 407 -2.70 8.57 8.97
N PHE A 408 -1.83 9.21 9.77
CA PHE A 408 -1.86 10.66 9.96
C PHE A 408 -1.67 11.43 8.66
N PHE A 409 -0.76 11.03 7.80
CA PHE A 409 -0.56 11.68 6.50
C PHE A 409 -1.83 11.64 5.64
N ASN A 410 -2.49 10.49 5.61
CA ASN A 410 -3.69 10.26 4.81
C ASN A 410 -4.90 11.06 5.33
N ILE A 411 -4.95 11.35 6.63
CA ILE A 411 -5.99 12.16 7.26
C ILE A 411 -5.68 13.66 7.13
N ILE A 412 -4.43 14.06 7.37
CA ILE A 412 -4.01 15.47 7.39
C ILE A 412 -3.97 16.08 5.99
N SER A 413 -3.59 15.31 4.96
CA SER A 413 -3.41 15.83 3.59
C SER A 413 -4.68 16.46 3.00
N PRO A 414 -5.87 15.84 3.02
CA PRO A 414 -7.10 16.47 2.56
C PRO A 414 -7.49 17.71 3.39
N LEU A 415 -7.27 17.68 4.70
CA LEU A 415 -7.53 18.82 5.58
C LEU A 415 -6.59 19.98 5.26
N MET A 416 -5.31 19.70 4.99
CA MET A 416 -4.32 20.70 4.58
C MET A 416 -4.68 21.35 3.25
N SER A 417 -5.26 20.60 2.30
CA SER A 417 -5.74 21.18 1.04
C SER A 417 -6.84 22.24 1.27
N ILE A 418 -7.77 21.94 2.18
CA ILE A 418 -8.83 22.89 2.58
C ILE A 418 -8.23 24.07 3.34
N PHE A 419 -7.30 23.84 4.28
CA PHE A 419 -6.65 24.89 5.05
C PHE A 419 -5.89 25.87 4.15
N ILE A 420 -5.14 25.38 3.17
CA ILE A 420 -4.45 26.23 2.18
C ILE A 420 -5.46 27.00 1.31
N ALA A 421 -6.62 26.41 1.01
CA ALA A 421 -7.68 27.14 0.33
C ALA A 421 -8.26 28.27 1.20
N MET A 422 -8.34 28.09 2.53
CA MET A 422 -8.77 29.16 3.45
C MET A 422 -7.78 30.33 3.49
N THR A 423 -6.50 30.05 3.65
CA THR A 423 -5.46 31.07 3.71
C THR A 423 -5.23 31.80 2.39
N GLY A 424 -5.52 31.16 1.27
CA GLY A 424 -5.24 31.67 -0.08
C GLY A 424 -3.78 31.57 -0.49
N TYR A 425 -2.95 30.88 0.29
CA TYR A 425 -1.54 30.77 0.02
C TYR A 425 -1.28 30.01 -1.28
N ARG A 426 -0.50 30.66 -2.21
CA ARG A 426 -0.11 30.06 -3.48
C ARG A 426 -1.29 29.52 -4.33
N ILE A 427 -2.44 30.18 -4.30
CA ILE A 427 -3.54 29.87 -5.21
C ILE A 427 -3.47 30.79 -6.41
N PHE A 428 -3.22 30.19 -7.57
CA PHE A 428 -3.02 30.91 -8.80
C PHE A 428 -4.33 30.95 -9.62
N ARG A 429 -4.58 32.11 -10.23
CA ARG A 429 -5.63 32.29 -11.23
C ARG A 429 -5.00 32.27 -12.61
N LYS A 430 -5.77 31.88 -13.62
CA LYS A 430 -5.36 32.06 -15.02
C LYS A 430 -5.08 33.54 -15.23
N ALA A 431 -3.96 33.87 -15.87
CA ALA A 431 -3.77 35.20 -16.41
C ALA A 431 -4.80 35.42 -17.53
N ASP A 432 -5.45 36.56 -17.51
CA ASP A 432 -6.40 36.97 -18.55
C ASP A 432 -5.71 37.02 -19.93
#